data_2888d946a0b91daab3f3923073d4d345
#
_entry.id   2888d946a0b91daab3f3923073d4d345
#
_cell.length_a   1.000
_cell.length_b   1.000
_cell.length_c   1.000
_cell.angle_alpha   90.00
_cell.angle_beta   90.00
_cell.angle_gamma   90.00
#
_symmetry.space_group_name_H-M   'P 1'
#
loop_
_entity.id
_entity.type
_entity.pdbx_description
1 polymer ?
#
loop_
_entity_poly.entity_id
_entity_poly.type
_entity_poly.pdbx_seq_one_letter_code
_entity_poly.pdbx_strand_id
1 'polypeptide(L)'
;MDFKTLKALSLASLLAGSAIANLRAAEASTPDAEGYIRDWVMLAPIPLPDGESGSDGLFRPQIRDEATLRPKAGDKIKVGAKELTWQNVTASTNYFDFNALLKTVNDHAAGYMVTYIECETDRPDVIMAVASNDEGRIYFNGVDIYAFSEPRTLMLDADKGKVTLKKGINVIVFKVINEQNSWQGAMRLLDKSGAPLKEIKIKLSPTEPRP
;
A
#
# COMPACT_ATOMS: atom_id res chain seq x y z
N MET A 1 -61.04 11.21 -51.42
CA MET A 1 -59.83 10.36 -51.55
C MET A 1 -58.96 10.68 -50.35
N ASP A 2 -59.05 9.85 -49.32
CA ASP A 2 -58.37 10.09 -48.02
C ASP A 2 -57.05 9.31 -47.98
N PHE A 3 -55.95 10.00 -47.79
CA PHE A 3 -54.66 9.40 -47.50
C PHE A 3 -54.49 9.31 -45.98
N LYS A 4 -54.54 8.09 -45.42
CA LYS A 4 -54.21 7.78 -44.05
C LYS A 4 -52.71 7.77 -43.85
N THR A 5 -52.22 8.69 -43.03
CA THR A 5 -50.81 8.75 -42.58
C THR A 5 -50.54 7.68 -41.51
N LEU A 6 -49.66 6.75 -41.80
CA LEU A 6 -49.18 5.76 -40.86
C LEU A 6 -48.02 6.39 -40.06
N LYS A 7 -48.19 6.58 -38.75
CA LYS A 7 -47.10 6.95 -37.86
C LYS A 7 -46.34 5.68 -37.44
N ALA A 8 -45.10 5.58 -37.85
CA ALA A 8 -44.15 4.57 -37.35
C ALA A 8 -43.67 4.98 -35.98
N LEU A 9 -43.94 4.18 -34.94
CA LEU A 9 -43.28 4.28 -33.63
C LEU A 9 -41.93 3.62 -33.74
N SER A 10 -40.88 4.41 -33.65
CA SER A 10 -39.54 3.91 -33.46
C SER A 10 -39.32 3.55 -31.99
N LEU A 11 -39.18 2.28 -31.69
CA LEU A 11 -38.82 1.75 -30.39
C LEU A 11 -37.31 1.80 -30.27
N ALA A 12 -36.74 2.82 -29.64
CA ALA A 12 -35.34 2.89 -29.31
C ALA A 12 -35.07 2.02 -28.07
N SER A 13 -34.55 0.82 -28.26
CA SER A 13 -34.05 -0.04 -27.21
C SER A 13 -32.72 0.53 -26.66
N LEU A 14 -32.78 1.13 -25.49
CA LEU A 14 -31.59 1.51 -24.71
C LEU A 14 -30.92 0.23 -24.22
N LEU A 15 -29.86 -0.22 -24.89
CA LEU A 15 -28.93 -1.22 -24.36
C LEU A 15 -28.06 -0.54 -23.28
N ALA A 16 -28.50 -0.65 -22.02
CA ALA A 16 -27.64 -0.38 -20.88
C ALA A 16 -26.55 -1.45 -20.83
N GLY A 17 -25.42 -1.17 -21.44
CA GLY A 17 -24.21 -1.96 -21.30
C GLY A 17 -23.69 -1.87 -19.87
N SER A 18 -24.03 -2.87 -19.03
CA SER A 18 -23.37 -3.04 -17.75
C SER A 18 -21.91 -3.38 -18.03
N ALA A 19 -21.02 -2.40 -17.87
CA ALA A 19 -19.59 -2.65 -17.77
C ALA A 19 -19.34 -3.45 -16.49
N ILE A 20 -19.33 -4.77 -16.61
CA ILE A 20 -18.79 -5.64 -15.57
C ILE A 20 -17.29 -5.37 -15.58
N ALA A 21 -16.83 -4.48 -14.71
CA ALA A 21 -15.41 -4.38 -14.39
C ALA A 21 -15.04 -5.75 -13.81
N ASN A 22 -14.36 -6.57 -14.62
CA ASN A 22 -13.70 -7.77 -14.14
C ASN A 22 -12.69 -7.32 -13.08
N LEU A 23 -13.08 -7.37 -11.81
CA LEU A 23 -12.16 -7.36 -10.68
C LEU A 23 -11.39 -8.69 -10.75
N ARG A 24 -10.39 -8.74 -11.63
CA ARG A 24 -9.43 -9.84 -11.60
C ARG A 24 -8.75 -9.74 -10.24
N ALA A 25 -8.96 -10.73 -9.39
CA ALA A 25 -8.20 -10.83 -8.15
C ALA A 25 -6.72 -10.67 -8.51
N ALA A 26 -6.05 -9.70 -7.90
CA ALA A 26 -4.64 -9.50 -8.17
C ALA A 26 -3.91 -10.81 -7.88
N GLU A 27 -3.34 -11.42 -8.92
CA GLU A 27 -2.51 -12.62 -8.76
C GLU A 27 -1.38 -12.29 -7.79
N ALA A 28 -1.01 -13.26 -6.95
CA ALA A 28 0.12 -13.10 -6.06
C ALA A 28 1.38 -12.82 -6.89
N SER A 29 2.13 -11.78 -6.52
CA SER A 29 3.42 -11.47 -7.11
C SER A 29 4.56 -12.01 -6.23
N THR A 30 5.80 -11.81 -6.66
CA THR A 30 7.00 -12.10 -5.90
C THR A 30 7.83 -10.83 -5.75
N PRO A 31 8.74 -10.73 -4.79
CA PRO A 31 9.73 -9.67 -4.78
C PRO A 31 10.50 -9.60 -6.10
N ASP A 32 11.03 -8.44 -6.43
CA ASP A 32 11.84 -8.28 -7.64
C ASP A 32 13.19 -9.04 -7.54
N ALA A 33 14.04 -8.92 -8.56
CA ALA A 33 15.32 -9.64 -8.63
C ALA A 33 16.26 -9.32 -7.46
N GLU A 34 16.12 -8.13 -6.86
CA GLU A 34 16.91 -7.64 -5.73
C GLU A 34 16.23 -7.85 -4.37
N GLY A 35 15.00 -8.42 -4.36
CA GLY A 35 14.22 -8.70 -3.17
C GLY A 35 13.29 -7.56 -2.74
N TYR A 36 13.17 -6.47 -3.51
CA TYR A 36 12.30 -5.37 -3.17
C TYR A 36 10.83 -5.71 -3.36
N ILE A 37 10.01 -5.26 -2.42
CA ILE A 37 8.55 -5.36 -2.48
C ILE A 37 8.04 -4.18 -3.29
N ARG A 38 7.34 -4.50 -4.41
CA ARG A 38 6.83 -3.52 -5.36
C ARG A 38 5.34 -3.29 -5.23
N ASP A 39 4.60 -4.28 -4.78
CA ASP A 39 3.14 -4.27 -4.75
C ASP A 39 2.61 -3.98 -3.34
N TRP A 40 1.76 -2.97 -3.24
CA TRP A 40 1.25 -2.44 -1.99
C TRP A 40 -0.23 -2.07 -2.08
N VAL A 41 -0.89 -2.05 -0.94
CA VAL A 41 -2.20 -1.41 -0.74
C VAL A 41 -1.94 -0.08 -0.05
N MET A 42 -2.20 1.02 -0.74
CA MET A 42 -1.87 2.39 -0.33
C MET A 42 -3.08 3.12 0.22
N LEU A 43 -2.86 3.90 1.28
CA LEU A 43 -3.77 4.96 1.73
C LEU A 43 -2.97 6.24 1.93
N ALA A 44 -3.20 7.22 1.08
CA ALA A 44 -2.56 8.54 1.10
C ALA A 44 -3.37 9.52 0.23
N PRO A 45 -3.22 10.85 0.40
CA PRO A 45 -2.55 11.52 1.50
C PRO A 45 -3.47 11.73 2.72
N ILE A 46 -2.91 11.67 3.90
CA ILE A 46 -3.55 12.09 5.14
C ILE A 46 -2.82 13.35 5.64
N PRO A 47 -3.40 14.54 5.50
CA PRO A 47 -2.76 15.75 5.99
C PRO A 47 -2.50 15.70 7.49
N LEU A 48 -1.33 16.12 7.92
CA LEU A 48 -1.03 16.34 9.32
C LEU A 48 -1.68 17.64 9.82
N PRO A 49 -2.02 17.75 11.09
CA PRO A 49 -2.47 19.01 11.68
C PRO A 49 -1.44 20.13 11.53
N ASP A 50 -1.89 21.36 11.38
CA ASP A 50 -1.03 22.53 11.28
C ASP A 50 -0.09 22.63 12.48
N GLY A 51 1.22 22.76 12.23
CA GLY A 51 2.26 22.88 13.25
C GLY A 51 2.68 21.57 13.92
N GLU A 52 2.13 20.43 13.52
CA GLU A 52 2.62 19.12 13.99
C GLU A 52 3.95 18.80 13.31
N SER A 53 4.97 18.38 14.06
CA SER A 53 6.22 17.91 13.46
C SER A 53 6.06 16.54 12.79
N GLY A 54 6.95 16.17 11.87
CA GLY A 54 6.97 14.85 11.26
C GLY A 54 7.10 13.75 12.31
N SER A 55 7.96 13.95 13.30
CA SER A 55 8.13 13.02 14.42
C SER A 55 6.84 12.83 15.23
N ASP A 56 6.14 13.91 15.59
CA ASP A 56 4.85 13.81 16.30
C ASP A 56 3.81 13.08 15.45
N GLY A 57 3.73 13.44 14.15
CA GLY A 57 2.87 12.79 13.16
C GLY A 57 3.18 11.31 12.99
N LEU A 58 4.47 10.91 13.09
CA LEU A 58 4.87 9.51 13.02
C LEU A 58 4.32 8.70 14.20
N PHE A 59 4.41 9.24 15.42
CA PHE A 59 4.00 8.52 16.63
C PHE A 59 2.51 8.66 16.94
N ARG A 60 1.86 9.72 16.48
CA ARG A 60 0.41 9.88 16.59
C ARG A 60 -0.31 8.97 15.58
N PRO A 61 -1.23 8.09 16.03
CA PRO A 61 -2.05 7.32 15.09
C PRO A 61 -2.91 8.22 14.20
N GLN A 62 -2.76 8.11 12.88
CA GLN A 62 -3.62 8.81 11.92
C GLN A 62 -4.92 8.04 11.68
N ILE A 63 -4.87 6.73 11.90
CA ILE A 63 -5.95 5.79 11.72
C ILE A 63 -6.08 4.96 13.00
N ARG A 64 -7.31 4.68 13.40
CA ARG A 64 -7.56 3.78 14.53
C ARG A 64 -6.95 2.40 14.25
N ASP A 65 -6.32 1.83 15.28
CA ASP A 65 -5.72 0.48 15.24
C ASP A 65 -4.69 0.29 14.10
N GLU A 66 -3.90 1.36 13.81
CA GLU A 66 -2.97 1.38 12.68
C GLU A 66 -1.98 0.21 12.64
N ALA A 67 -1.59 -0.33 13.79
CA ALA A 67 -0.67 -1.48 13.86
C ALA A 67 -1.27 -2.78 13.30
N THR A 68 -2.58 -2.91 13.33
CA THR A 68 -3.31 -4.14 12.97
C THR A 68 -4.12 -4.02 11.68
N LEU A 69 -3.84 -3.00 10.86
CA LEU A 69 -4.51 -2.78 9.59
C LEU A 69 -4.41 -4.01 8.67
N ARG A 70 -5.53 -4.36 8.03
CA ARG A 70 -5.63 -5.44 7.04
C ARG A 70 -6.53 -5.04 5.87
N PRO A 71 -6.22 -3.94 5.18
CA PRO A 71 -7.04 -3.45 4.09
C PRO A 71 -6.87 -4.26 2.80
N LYS A 72 -7.83 -4.11 1.92
CA LYS A 72 -7.73 -4.43 0.49
C LYS A 72 -8.18 -3.23 -0.32
N ALA A 73 -7.85 -3.22 -1.60
CA ALA A 73 -8.31 -2.16 -2.49
C ALA A 73 -9.85 -2.06 -2.49
N GLY A 74 -10.34 -0.82 -2.45
CA GLY A 74 -11.76 -0.49 -2.36
C GLY A 74 -12.30 -0.36 -0.93
N ASP A 75 -11.57 -0.80 0.09
CA ASP A 75 -11.96 -0.56 1.47
C ASP A 75 -11.89 0.94 1.78
N LYS A 76 -12.84 1.42 2.57
CA LYS A 76 -12.98 2.83 2.90
C LYS A 76 -12.74 3.06 4.39
N ILE A 77 -12.12 4.19 4.70
CA ILE A 77 -11.85 4.59 6.07
C ILE A 77 -12.08 6.09 6.25
N LYS A 78 -12.65 6.47 7.39
CA LYS A 78 -12.77 7.89 7.77
C LYS A 78 -11.52 8.35 8.49
N VAL A 79 -10.94 9.45 8.01
CA VAL A 79 -9.85 10.17 8.65
C VAL A 79 -10.30 11.62 8.83
N GLY A 80 -10.58 11.99 10.07
CA GLY A 80 -11.25 13.26 10.34
C GLY A 80 -12.62 13.33 9.66
N ALA A 81 -12.85 14.39 8.89
CA ALA A 81 -14.09 14.58 8.10
C ALA A 81 -14.07 13.94 6.71
N LYS A 82 -12.91 13.41 6.28
CA LYS A 82 -12.74 12.84 4.93
C LYS A 82 -12.90 11.32 4.95
N GLU A 83 -13.48 10.77 3.90
CA GLU A 83 -13.46 9.35 3.59
C GLU A 83 -12.38 9.10 2.54
N LEU A 84 -11.43 8.22 2.86
CA LEU A 84 -10.36 7.80 1.97
C LEU A 84 -10.57 6.34 1.56
N THR A 85 -10.04 5.98 0.39
CA THR A 85 -10.17 4.63 -0.16
C THR A 85 -8.81 4.02 -0.38
N TRP A 86 -8.61 2.79 0.11
CA TRP A 86 -7.41 2.01 -0.13
C TRP A 86 -7.28 1.61 -1.59
N GLN A 87 -6.09 1.70 -2.16
CA GLN A 87 -5.81 1.45 -3.56
C GLN A 87 -4.62 0.50 -3.74
N ASN A 88 -4.72 -0.43 -4.69
CA ASN A 88 -3.56 -1.21 -5.10
C ASN A 88 -2.63 -0.34 -5.93
N VAL A 89 -1.34 -0.38 -5.61
CA VAL A 89 -0.29 0.33 -6.33
C VAL A 89 0.91 -0.57 -6.54
N THR A 90 1.63 -0.36 -7.64
CA THR A 90 2.90 -1.03 -7.94
C THR A 90 3.98 0.02 -8.13
N ALA A 91 5.03 -0.04 -7.33
CA ALA A 91 6.19 0.84 -7.49
C ALA A 91 6.93 0.53 -8.80
N SER A 92 7.25 1.54 -9.59
CA SER A 92 7.97 1.39 -10.87
C SER A 92 9.48 1.15 -10.69
N THR A 93 10.01 1.45 -9.49
CA THR A 93 11.41 1.28 -9.10
C THR A 93 11.53 0.46 -7.83
N ASN A 94 12.71 0.26 -7.29
CA ASN A 94 12.98 -0.41 -6.03
C ASN A 94 12.55 0.38 -4.77
N TYR A 95 11.87 1.51 -4.95
CA TYR A 95 11.19 2.28 -3.91
C TYR A 95 9.82 2.73 -4.43
N PHE A 96 8.89 2.99 -3.53
CA PHE A 96 7.65 3.69 -3.85
C PHE A 96 7.81 5.18 -3.60
N ASP A 97 7.16 5.99 -4.44
CA ASP A 97 7.08 7.43 -4.34
C ASP A 97 5.60 7.84 -4.31
N PHE A 98 5.14 8.32 -3.16
CA PHE A 98 3.74 8.68 -2.97
C PHE A 98 3.33 9.83 -3.91
N ASN A 99 4.19 10.83 -4.09
CA ASN A 99 3.88 11.96 -4.97
C ASN A 99 3.73 11.50 -6.42
N ALA A 100 4.59 10.60 -6.88
CA ALA A 100 4.48 10.02 -8.22
C ALA A 100 3.22 9.14 -8.37
N LEU A 101 2.89 8.33 -7.37
CA LEU A 101 1.70 7.47 -7.36
C LEU A 101 0.40 8.30 -7.32
N LEU A 102 0.38 9.39 -6.55
CA LEU A 102 -0.75 10.31 -6.43
C LEU A 102 -0.81 11.36 -7.55
N LYS A 103 0.27 11.49 -8.34
CA LYS A 103 0.42 12.50 -9.42
C LYS A 103 0.27 13.95 -8.90
N THR A 104 0.66 14.19 -7.68
CA THR A 104 0.63 15.50 -7.02
C THR A 104 1.61 15.54 -5.87
N VAL A 105 2.19 16.71 -5.59
CA VAL A 105 3.01 16.94 -4.42
C VAL A 105 2.11 17.12 -3.21
N ASN A 106 2.46 16.46 -2.11
CA ASN A 106 1.72 16.50 -0.86
C ASN A 106 2.71 16.67 0.29
N ASP A 107 2.95 17.91 0.66
CA ASP A 107 3.74 18.22 1.85
C ASP A 107 2.91 18.05 3.12
N HIS A 108 3.58 17.88 4.24
CA HIS A 108 2.98 17.78 5.56
C HIS A 108 1.86 16.74 5.64
N ALA A 109 2.20 15.51 5.28
CA ALA A 109 1.24 14.41 5.15
C ALA A 109 1.79 13.07 5.61
N ALA A 110 0.87 12.19 6.03
CA ALA A 110 1.11 10.79 6.31
C ALA A 110 0.55 9.89 5.20
N GLY A 111 1.24 8.79 4.91
CA GLY A 111 0.78 7.72 4.04
C GLY A 111 1.06 6.35 4.62
N TYR A 112 0.22 5.40 4.25
CA TYR A 112 0.35 3.99 4.64
C TYR A 112 0.50 3.12 3.40
N MET A 113 1.45 2.22 3.45
CA MET A 113 1.64 1.11 2.52
C MET A 113 1.47 -0.20 3.28
N VAL A 114 0.53 -1.04 2.84
CA VAL A 114 0.28 -2.34 3.44
C VAL A 114 0.56 -3.43 2.42
N THR A 115 1.25 -4.48 2.83
CA THR A 115 1.48 -5.67 1.99
C THR A 115 1.34 -6.93 2.82
N TYR A 116 1.00 -8.03 2.15
CA TYR A 116 0.80 -9.34 2.75
C TYR A 116 1.81 -10.30 2.18
N ILE A 117 2.58 -10.96 3.06
CA ILE A 117 3.61 -11.91 2.66
C ILE A 117 3.16 -13.31 3.04
N GLU A 118 2.93 -14.15 2.06
CA GLU A 118 2.59 -15.55 2.28
C GLU A 118 3.83 -16.42 2.23
N CYS A 119 4.00 -17.21 3.27
CA CYS A 119 5.07 -18.21 3.40
C CYS A 119 4.49 -19.61 3.59
N GLU A 120 5.08 -20.61 2.94
CA GLU A 120 4.68 -22.01 3.10
C GLU A 120 5.18 -22.62 4.42
N THR A 121 6.29 -22.09 4.96
CA THR A 121 6.90 -22.50 6.21
C THR A 121 7.40 -21.30 6.99
N ASP A 122 7.67 -21.48 8.29
CA ASP A 122 8.35 -20.46 9.08
C ASP A 122 9.75 -20.18 8.50
N ARG A 123 10.10 -18.89 8.41
CA ARG A 123 11.42 -18.43 7.95
C ARG A 123 12.01 -17.49 9.00
N PRO A 124 12.87 -18.04 9.88
CA PRO A 124 13.56 -17.23 10.88
C PRO A 124 14.71 -16.43 10.24
N ASP A 125 15.20 -15.43 10.97
CA ASP A 125 16.36 -14.62 10.61
C ASP A 125 16.29 -13.94 9.23
N VAL A 126 15.08 -13.64 8.74
CA VAL A 126 14.91 -12.82 7.55
C VAL A 126 15.34 -11.40 7.87
N ILE A 127 16.22 -10.83 7.05
CA ILE A 127 16.64 -9.44 7.16
C ILE A 127 15.64 -8.59 6.41
N MET A 128 14.96 -7.70 7.13
CA MET A 128 14.13 -6.64 6.57
C MET A 128 15.01 -5.39 6.43
N ALA A 129 15.29 -4.98 5.21
CA ALA A 129 16.03 -3.76 4.91
C ALA A 129 15.05 -2.67 4.47
N VAL A 130 15.14 -1.51 5.09
CA VAL A 130 14.16 -0.42 5.01
C VAL A 130 14.83 0.90 4.72
N ALA A 131 14.11 1.79 4.05
CA ALA A 131 14.45 3.20 3.92
C ALA A 131 13.17 4.04 3.84
N SER A 132 13.21 5.25 4.36
CA SER A 132 12.15 6.25 4.26
C SER A 132 12.70 7.63 3.93
N ASN A 133 11.87 8.45 3.36
CA ASN A 133 12.03 9.88 3.19
C ASN A 133 10.62 10.50 3.42
N ASP A 134 10.33 11.23 4.54
CA ASP A 134 11.27 11.54 5.62
C ASP A 134 11.24 10.44 6.69
N GLU A 135 10.31 10.49 7.68
CA GLU A 135 10.20 9.57 8.79
C GLU A 135 9.46 8.30 8.36
N GLY A 136 9.80 7.19 9.01
CA GLY A 136 9.19 5.89 8.71
C GLY A 136 8.94 5.05 9.94
N ARG A 137 7.80 4.33 9.96
CA ARG A 137 7.42 3.39 11.02
C ARG A 137 6.85 2.13 10.44
N ILE A 138 7.22 0.98 11.00
CA ILE A 138 6.74 -0.31 10.53
C ILE A 138 6.11 -1.10 11.65
N TYR A 139 4.89 -1.56 11.40
CA TYR A 139 4.27 -2.61 12.18
C TYR A 139 4.33 -3.93 11.39
N PHE A 140 4.85 -4.95 12.03
CA PHE A 140 4.94 -6.30 11.49
C PHE A 140 4.08 -7.24 12.31
N ASN A 141 3.06 -7.84 11.70
CA ASN A 141 2.08 -8.69 12.39
C ASN A 141 1.45 -8.05 13.63
N GLY A 142 1.23 -6.73 13.59
CA GLY A 142 0.64 -5.95 14.69
C GLY A 142 1.65 -5.47 15.74
N VAL A 143 2.92 -5.79 15.59
CA VAL A 143 3.99 -5.35 16.51
C VAL A 143 4.78 -4.21 15.89
N ASP A 144 5.00 -3.14 16.64
CA ASP A 144 5.88 -2.04 16.27
C ASP A 144 7.34 -2.53 16.31
N ILE A 145 7.99 -2.58 15.16
CA ILE A 145 9.35 -3.14 15.05
C ILE A 145 10.40 -2.14 14.57
N TYR A 146 9.97 -1.00 14.07
CA TYR A 146 10.86 -0.01 13.50
C TYR A 146 10.22 1.38 13.53
N ALA A 147 11.01 2.38 13.96
CA ALA A 147 10.70 3.78 13.80
C ALA A 147 11.98 4.58 13.56
N PHE A 148 11.94 5.43 12.54
CA PHE A 148 12.95 6.45 12.30
C PHE A 148 12.22 7.80 12.24
N SER A 149 12.57 8.73 13.12
CA SER A 149 11.79 9.93 13.43
C SER A 149 12.51 11.24 13.10
N GLU A 150 13.52 11.21 12.24
CA GLU A 150 14.25 12.37 11.79
C GLU A 150 14.05 12.57 10.29
N PRO A 151 14.00 13.82 9.80
CA PRO A 151 13.94 14.03 8.35
C PRO A 151 15.24 13.57 7.67
N ARG A 152 15.08 12.87 6.54
CA ARG A 152 16.21 12.40 5.73
C ARG A 152 15.86 12.20 4.27
N THR A 153 16.87 12.18 3.42
CA THR A 153 16.73 11.72 2.04
C THR A 153 16.69 10.19 1.99
N LEU A 154 16.01 9.62 0.98
CA LEU A 154 15.97 8.18 0.79
C LEU A 154 17.38 7.62 0.52
N MET A 155 17.80 6.69 1.35
CA MET A 155 19.00 5.89 1.14
C MET A 155 18.64 4.42 1.29
N LEU A 156 18.67 3.68 0.18
CA LEU A 156 18.26 2.27 0.17
C LEU A 156 19.07 1.46 1.19
N ASP A 157 18.38 0.54 1.89
CA ASP A 157 18.95 -0.30 2.94
C ASP A 157 19.57 0.45 4.12
N ALA A 158 19.14 1.69 4.35
CA ALA A 158 19.67 2.51 5.44
C ALA A 158 19.56 1.81 6.80
N ASP A 159 18.43 1.12 7.00
CA ASP A 159 18.14 0.44 8.25
C ASP A 159 17.87 -1.04 8.00
N LYS A 160 18.34 -1.89 8.92
CA LYS A 160 18.16 -3.34 8.81
C LYS A 160 17.79 -3.94 10.17
N GLY A 161 16.79 -4.81 10.14
CA GLY A 161 16.38 -5.58 11.30
C GLY A 161 16.07 -7.03 10.93
N LYS A 162 16.07 -7.92 11.93
CA LYS A 162 15.70 -9.32 11.74
C LYS A 162 14.25 -9.54 12.11
N VAL A 163 13.53 -10.29 11.29
CA VAL A 163 12.16 -10.73 11.54
C VAL A 163 12.03 -12.23 11.31
N THR A 164 10.99 -12.84 11.84
CA THR A 164 10.58 -14.20 11.51
C THR A 164 9.30 -14.16 10.72
N LEU A 165 9.33 -14.48 9.43
CA LEU A 165 8.13 -14.73 8.67
C LEU A 165 7.50 -16.04 9.15
N LYS A 166 6.26 -16.01 9.56
CA LYS A 166 5.52 -17.20 9.98
C LYS A 166 4.85 -17.87 8.79
N LYS A 167 4.66 -19.18 8.86
CA LYS A 167 3.82 -19.90 7.90
C LYS A 167 2.45 -19.22 7.78
N GLY A 168 1.96 -19.07 6.56
CA GLY A 168 0.73 -18.34 6.23
C GLY A 168 1.00 -16.87 5.95
N ILE A 169 0.05 -16.01 6.27
CA ILE A 169 0.08 -14.59 5.94
C ILE A 169 0.76 -13.78 7.05
N ASN A 170 1.79 -13.05 6.66
CA ASN A 170 2.42 -12.01 7.46
C ASN A 170 2.01 -10.63 6.91
N VAL A 171 1.79 -9.68 7.78
CA VAL A 171 1.32 -8.35 7.40
C VAL A 171 2.37 -7.32 7.76
N ILE A 172 2.69 -6.48 6.79
CA ILE A 172 3.53 -5.30 6.98
C ILE A 172 2.66 -4.07 6.77
N VAL A 173 2.67 -3.18 7.76
CA VAL A 173 2.12 -1.83 7.66
C VAL A 173 3.29 -0.87 7.74
N PHE A 174 3.56 -0.15 6.67
CA PHE A 174 4.62 0.85 6.60
C PHE A 174 3.99 2.24 6.51
N LYS A 175 4.13 3.02 7.58
CA LYS A 175 3.74 4.43 7.65
C LYS A 175 4.94 5.28 7.28
N VAL A 176 4.75 6.26 6.40
CA VAL A 176 5.77 7.24 6.02
C VAL A 176 5.18 8.63 6.14
N ILE A 177 5.92 9.51 6.77
CA ILE A 177 5.59 10.93 6.86
C ILE A 177 6.36 11.68 5.78
N ASN A 178 5.77 12.71 5.24
CA ASN A 178 6.40 13.70 4.40
C ASN A 178 6.30 15.08 5.08
N GLU A 179 7.41 15.67 5.44
CA GLU A 179 7.40 17.05 5.87
C GLU A 179 7.33 17.96 4.64
N GLN A 180 8.17 17.71 3.65
CA GLN A 180 8.16 18.47 2.39
C GLN A 180 8.94 17.76 1.27
N ASN A 181 8.60 18.10 0.03
CA ASN A 181 9.27 17.66 -1.20
C ASN A 181 9.06 16.17 -1.54
N SER A 182 10.10 15.34 -1.34
CA SER A 182 10.08 13.92 -1.72
C SER A 182 9.45 13.07 -0.65
N TRP A 183 8.55 12.19 -1.04
CA TRP A 183 7.82 11.31 -0.12
C TRP A 183 7.97 9.86 -0.55
N GLN A 184 8.94 9.17 0.02
CA GLN A 184 9.39 7.89 -0.52
C GLN A 184 9.63 6.84 0.57
N GLY A 185 9.54 5.58 0.17
CA GLY A 185 9.93 4.48 1.04
C GLY A 185 10.35 3.27 0.22
N ALA A 186 11.23 2.46 0.79
CA ALA A 186 11.71 1.22 0.21
C ALA A 186 11.76 0.12 1.25
N MET A 187 11.47 -1.11 0.80
CA MET A 187 11.62 -2.29 1.64
C MET A 187 12.00 -3.49 0.79
N ARG A 188 12.96 -4.25 1.26
CA ARG A 188 13.27 -5.57 0.72
C ARG A 188 13.51 -6.59 1.81
N LEU A 189 13.32 -7.86 1.45
CA LEU A 189 13.57 -9.00 2.33
C LEU A 189 14.74 -9.80 1.80
N LEU A 190 15.66 -10.07 2.69
CA LEU A 190 16.86 -10.84 2.42
C LEU A 190 16.88 -12.06 3.35
N ASP A 191 17.49 -13.14 2.90
CA ASP A 191 17.76 -14.29 3.76
C ASP A 191 18.88 -13.96 4.77
N LYS A 192 19.17 -14.91 5.65
CA LYS A 192 20.23 -14.75 6.67
C LYS A 192 21.63 -14.53 6.11
N SER A 193 21.86 -14.85 4.84
CA SER A 193 23.15 -14.63 4.14
C SER A 193 23.20 -13.24 3.46
N GLY A 194 22.09 -12.52 3.42
CA GLY A 194 21.96 -11.25 2.73
C GLY A 194 21.55 -11.40 1.26
N ALA A 195 21.20 -12.59 0.80
CA ALA A 195 20.68 -12.79 -0.54
C ALA A 195 19.17 -12.44 -0.62
N PRO A 196 18.66 -11.96 -1.78
CA PRO A 196 17.24 -11.65 -1.97
C PRO A 196 16.34 -12.84 -1.68
N LEU A 197 15.35 -12.65 -0.80
CA LEU A 197 14.36 -13.67 -0.46
C LEU A 197 13.28 -13.71 -1.54
N LYS A 198 13.32 -14.70 -2.43
CA LYS A 198 12.41 -14.80 -3.59
C LYS A 198 11.28 -15.81 -3.41
N GLU A 199 11.41 -16.74 -2.47
CA GLU A 199 10.48 -17.85 -2.26
C GLU A 199 9.32 -17.48 -1.34
N ILE A 200 8.75 -16.30 -1.56
CA ILE A 200 7.58 -15.77 -0.87
C ILE A 200 6.60 -15.20 -1.88
N LYS A 201 5.33 -15.17 -1.53
CA LYS A 201 4.29 -14.56 -2.36
C LYS A 201 3.86 -13.24 -1.74
N ILE A 202 3.75 -12.21 -2.55
CA ILE A 202 3.22 -10.91 -2.19
C ILE A 202 1.76 -10.86 -2.59
N LYS A 203 0.89 -10.50 -1.63
CA LYS A 203 -0.55 -10.38 -1.85
C LYS A 203 -1.02 -8.97 -1.48
N LEU A 204 -2.12 -8.57 -2.07
CA LEU A 204 -2.77 -7.26 -1.87
C LEU A 204 -4.10 -7.38 -1.12
N SER A 205 -4.31 -8.53 -0.46
CA SER A 205 -5.45 -8.75 0.43
C SER A 205 -5.10 -9.79 1.49
N PRO A 206 -5.74 -9.75 2.67
CA PRO A 206 -5.47 -10.69 3.76
C PRO A 206 -6.07 -12.09 3.53
N THR A 207 -6.92 -12.24 2.54
CA THR A 207 -7.64 -13.49 2.26
C THR A 207 -7.42 -13.93 0.82
N GLU A 208 -7.39 -15.27 0.61
CA GLU A 208 -7.48 -15.83 -0.73
C GLU A 208 -8.79 -15.37 -1.41
N PRO A 209 -8.76 -15.10 -2.74
CA PRO A 209 -10.00 -14.99 -3.49
C PRO A 209 -10.78 -16.29 -3.32
N ARG A 210 -12.04 -16.20 -2.94
CA ARG A 210 -12.90 -17.39 -2.94
C ARG A 210 -13.04 -17.87 -4.39
N PRO A 211 -12.92 -19.19 -4.63
CA PRO A 211 -13.13 -19.76 -5.94
C PRO A 211 -14.52 -19.49 -6.49
#